data_fe1bcaf4772f9826f9790984028999ba
#
_entry.id   fe1bcaf4772f9826f9790984028999ba
#
_cell.length_a   1.000
_cell.length_b   1.000
_cell.length_c   1.000
_cell.angle_alpha   90.00
_cell.angle_beta   90.00
_cell.angle_gamma   90.00
#
_symmetry.space_group_name_H-M   'P 1'
#
loop_
_entity.id
_entity.type
_entity.pdbx_description
1 polymer ?
#
loop_
_entity_poly.entity_id
_entity_poly.type
_entity_poly.pdbx_seq_one_letter_code
_entity_poly.pdbx_strand_id
1 'polypeptide(L)'
;MATTKRKTARAVTPNLGVERAYKRAMEKLIDEMSNSFEYWLAAAYKANPPRMEVAMDALPSAELSKKVRDLGKRWIKKFDDMASAIAQKFTESGRKATDSSFQQALKDAGFAVEFKVTPVMRDAMNATIAENVSLIKSIPRQYSMEVEGIVMRGFTQGRDLKSITDDLQSRYGITRRRAANISRDQANKLTATVTQARRVELGLFEAEWIHSGGGKEPRQSHVKAGKDRKKFDVRVGCLIDGEHILPGQLINCRCSSRTILPF
;
A
#
# COMPACT_ATOMS: atom_id res chain seq x y z
N MET A 1 -2.57 44.93 -18.83
CA MET A 1 -2.22 43.70 -19.59
C MET A 1 -3.07 42.55 -19.10
N ALA A 2 -4.00 42.04 -19.91
CA ALA A 2 -4.81 40.87 -19.49
C ALA A 2 -3.89 39.65 -19.36
N THR A 3 -3.73 39.12 -18.16
CA THR A 3 -3.02 37.87 -17.90
C THR A 3 -3.81 36.74 -18.55
N THR A 4 -3.42 36.30 -19.73
CA THR A 4 -4.00 35.15 -20.40
C THR A 4 -3.88 33.96 -19.43
N LYS A 5 -5.02 33.48 -18.95
CA LYS A 5 -5.06 32.35 -18.01
C LYS A 5 -4.56 31.13 -18.73
N ARG A 6 -3.33 30.66 -18.39
CA ARG A 6 -2.74 29.47 -19.00
C ARG A 6 -3.68 28.27 -18.85
N LYS A 7 -3.77 27.45 -19.89
CA LYS A 7 -4.55 26.21 -19.86
C LYS A 7 -3.98 25.23 -18.87
N THR A 8 -4.85 24.42 -18.24
CA THR A 8 -4.44 23.36 -17.33
C THR A 8 -5.04 22.05 -17.80
N ALA A 9 -4.25 20.97 -17.79
CA ALA A 9 -4.77 19.62 -17.93
C ALA A 9 -5.35 19.15 -16.59
N ARG A 10 -6.45 18.40 -16.63
CA ARG A 10 -7.08 17.85 -15.40
C ARG A 10 -6.10 16.99 -14.61
N ALA A 11 -6.31 16.93 -13.30
CA ALA A 11 -5.52 16.06 -12.43
C ALA A 11 -5.76 14.58 -12.76
N VAL A 12 -4.68 13.80 -12.73
CA VAL A 12 -4.74 12.34 -12.83
C VAL A 12 -4.88 11.76 -11.43
N THR A 13 -5.84 10.86 -11.27
CA THR A 13 -6.10 10.16 -10.02
C THR A 13 -5.84 8.66 -10.17
N PRO A 14 -5.54 7.94 -9.07
CA PRO A 14 -5.33 6.50 -9.12
C PRO A 14 -6.52 5.75 -9.70
N ASN A 15 -6.23 4.71 -10.48
CA ASN A 15 -7.27 3.83 -10.99
C ASN A 15 -7.76 2.88 -9.90
N LEU A 16 -9.03 3.04 -9.50
CA LEU A 16 -9.64 2.23 -8.44
C LEU A 16 -9.73 0.73 -8.79
N GLY A 17 -9.80 0.38 -10.06
CA GLY A 17 -9.79 -1.02 -10.52
C GLY A 17 -8.44 -1.69 -10.23
N VAL A 18 -7.35 -0.97 -10.51
CA VAL A 18 -5.98 -1.43 -10.22
C VAL A 18 -5.74 -1.53 -8.71
N GLU A 19 -6.14 -0.51 -7.93
CA GLU A 19 -6.05 -0.53 -6.47
C GLU A 19 -6.80 -1.73 -5.87
N ARG A 20 -8.05 -1.94 -6.30
CA ARG A 20 -8.87 -3.06 -5.82
C ARG A 20 -8.31 -4.43 -6.22
N ALA A 21 -7.73 -4.55 -7.41
CA ALA A 21 -7.11 -5.80 -7.85
C ALA A 21 -5.87 -6.13 -7.01
N TYR A 22 -5.03 -5.12 -6.73
CA TYR A 22 -3.86 -5.27 -5.87
C TYR A 22 -4.25 -5.63 -4.42
N LYS A 23 -5.23 -4.91 -3.86
CA LYS A 23 -5.82 -5.23 -2.56
C LYS A 23 -6.29 -6.69 -2.49
N ARG A 24 -7.11 -7.13 -3.45
CA ARG A 24 -7.65 -8.51 -3.48
C ARG A 24 -6.56 -9.58 -3.57
N ALA A 25 -5.48 -9.31 -4.29
CA ALA A 25 -4.36 -10.24 -4.38
C ALA A 25 -3.69 -10.47 -3.02
N MET A 26 -3.49 -9.40 -2.24
CA MET A 26 -2.96 -9.50 -0.88
C MET A 26 -3.96 -10.11 0.09
N GLU A 27 -5.24 -9.70 0.02
CA GLU A 27 -6.29 -10.22 0.90
C GLU A 27 -6.47 -11.73 0.73
N LYS A 28 -6.41 -12.25 -0.50
CA LYS A 28 -6.48 -13.70 -0.74
C LYS A 28 -5.40 -14.47 0.02
N LEU A 29 -4.15 -14.00 -0.01
CA LEU A 29 -3.06 -14.61 0.74
C LEU A 29 -3.24 -14.48 2.26
N ILE A 30 -3.76 -13.35 2.73
CA ILE A 30 -4.04 -13.11 4.15
C ILE A 30 -5.16 -14.03 4.63
N ASP A 31 -6.23 -14.20 3.86
CA ASP A 31 -7.35 -15.07 4.19
C ASP A 31 -6.91 -16.53 4.30
N GLU A 32 -6.16 -17.02 3.31
CA GLU A 32 -5.60 -18.37 3.33
C GLU A 32 -4.63 -18.57 4.51
N MET A 33 -3.81 -17.57 4.84
CA MET A 33 -2.89 -17.60 5.97
C MET A 33 -3.64 -17.66 7.30
N SER A 34 -4.62 -16.78 7.51
CA SER A 34 -5.41 -16.75 8.75
C SER A 34 -6.16 -18.06 8.96
N ASN A 35 -6.86 -18.54 7.96
CA ASN A 35 -7.57 -19.83 8.02
C ASN A 35 -6.63 -20.99 8.34
N SER A 36 -5.42 -20.99 7.81
CA SER A 36 -4.41 -21.99 8.10
C SER A 36 -3.97 -21.96 9.57
N PHE A 37 -3.71 -20.77 10.12
CA PHE A 37 -3.37 -20.63 11.54
C PHE A 37 -4.52 -21.06 12.44
N GLU A 38 -5.75 -20.61 12.17
CA GLU A 38 -6.93 -20.99 12.96
C GLU A 38 -7.15 -22.51 12.97
N TYR A 39 -7.08 -23.16 11.81
CA TYR A 39 -7.25 -24.61 11.68
C TYR A 39 -6.21 -25.39 12.51
N TRP A 40 -4.92 -25.07 12.32
CA TRP A 40 -3.85 -25.80 12.99
C TRP A 40 -3.78 -25.54 14.50
N LEU A 41 -4.11 -24.32 14.93
CA LEU A 41 -4.20 -24.00 16.34
C LEU A 41 -5.37 -24.70 17.01
N ALA A 42 -6.54 -24.72 16.38
CA ALA A 42 -7.70 -25.48 16.90
C ALA A 42 -7.39 -26.98 17.01
N ALA A 43 -6.71 -27.56 16.03
CA ALA A 43 -6.27 -28.96 16.08
C ALA A 43 -5.28 -29.22 17.21
N ALA A 44 -4.29 -28.34 17.40
CA ALA A 44 -3.30 -28.45 18.46
C ALA A 44 -3.91 -28.33 19.87
N TYR A 45 -4.86 -27.40 20.05
CA TYR A 45 -5.59 -27.22 21.32
C TYR A 45 -6.47 -28.41 21.66
N LYS A 46 -7.14 -29.01 20.68
CA LYS A 46 -7.95 -30.23 20.90
C LYS A 46 -7.09 -31.42 21.29
N ALA A 47 -5.89 -31.54 20.72
CA ALA A 47 -4.97 -32.62 21.02
C ALA A 47 -4.33 -32.48 22.42
N ASN A 48 -4.06 -31.25 22.87
CA ASN A 48 -3.40 -30.94 24.14
C ASN A 48 -4.06 -29.70 24.78
N PRO A 49 -5.25 -29.83 25.40
CA PRO A 49 -5.90 -28.72 26.07
C PRO A 49 -5.04 -28.24 27.26
N PRO A 50 -4.89 -26.92 27.46
CA PRO A 50 -4.15 -26.41 28.62
C PRO A 50 -4.85 -26.85 29.92
N ARG A 51 -4.12 -27.51 30.81
CA ARG A 51 -4.58 -27.86 32.14
C ARG A 51 -4.22 -26.74 33.11
N MET A 52 -5.16 -26.29 33.92
CA MET A 52 -4.93 -25.29 34.98
C MET A 52 -3.97 -25.75 36.07
N GLU A 53 -3.73 -27.03 36.18
CA GLU A 53 -2.73 -27.57 37.09
C GLU A 53 -1.34 -27.35 36.50
N VAL A 54 -0.48 -26.73 37.29
CA VAL A 54 0.93 -26.49 36.96
C VAL A 54 1.64 -27.86 36.82
N ALA A 55 1.49 -28.47 35.66
CA ALA A 55 2.29 -29.62 35.29
C ALA A 55 3.68 -29.10 34.88
N MET A 56 4.69 -29.45 35.67
CA MET A 56 6.08 -29.06 35.44
C MET A 56 6.73 -29.71 34.20
N ASP A 57 5.94 -30.32 33.32
CA ASP A 57 6.42 -30.89 32.07
C ASP A 57 6.21 -29.88 30.92
N ALA A 58 7.30 -29.23 30.55
CA ALA A 58 7.43 -28.14 29.59
C ALA A 58 7.09 -28.48 28.12
N LEU A 59 6.49 -29.62 27.83
CA LEU A 59 6.30 -30.14 26.46
C LEU A 59 5.20 -29.46 25.63
N PRO A 60 3.99 -29.15 26.14
CA PRO A 60 2.92 -28.63 25.26
C PRO A 60 3.17 -27.22 24.73
N SER A 61 3.78 -26.34 25.52
CA SER A 61 4.05 -24.95 25.08
C SER A 61 5.16 -24.87 24.04
N ALA A 62 6.21 -25.69 24.19
CA ALA A 62 7.32 -25.75 23.23
C ALA A 62 6.87 -26.34 21.89
N GLU A 63 6.03 -27.35 21.88
CA GLU A 63 5.46 -27.93 20.66
C GLU A 63 4.51 -26.97 19.96
N LEU A 64 3.65 -26.29 20.71
CA LEU A 64 2.73 -25.28 20.15
C LEU A 64 3.49 -24.11 19.54
N SER A 65 4.49 -23.60 20.25
CA SER A 65 5.38 -22.53 19.75
C SER A 65 6.13 -22.98 18.47
N LYS A 66 6.64 -24.21 18.44
CA LYS A 66 7.27 -24.78 17.25
C LYS A 66 6.30 -24.86 16.07
N LYS A 67 5.08 -25.35 16.27
CA LYS A 67 4.04 -25.41 15.23
C LYS A 67 3.70 -24.03 14.67
N VAL A 68 3.50 -23.03 15.54
CA VAL A 68 3.21 -21.65 15.13
C VAL A 68 4.35 -21.08 14.28
N ARG A 69 5.61 -21.26 14.72
CA ARG A 69 6.78 -20.83 13.96
C ARG A 69 6.93 -21.53 12.62
N ASP A 70 6.67 -22.81 12.56
CA ASP A 70 6.77 -23.59 11.31
C ASP A 70 5.67 -23.18 10.31
N LEU A 71 4.46 -22.90 10.78
CA LEU A 71 3.41 -22.29 9.98
C LEU A 71 3.83 -20.89 9.49
N GLY A 72 4.38 -20.06 10.37
CA GLY A 72 4.90 -18.74 10.01
C GLY A 72 5.94 -18.81 8.91
N LYS A 73 6.92 -19.70 8.99
CA LYS A 73 7.94 -19.91 7.95
C LYS A 73 7.33 -20.31 6.61
N ARG A 74 6.33 -21.21 6.60
CA ARG A 74 5.64 -21.63 5.36
C ARG A 74 4.91 -20.45 4.70
N TRP A 75 4.22 -19.64 5.50
CA TRP A 75 3.49 -18.48 4.97
C TRP A 75 4.43 -17.37 4.53
N ILE A 76 5.52 -17.11 5.26
CA ILE A 76 6.56 -16.18 4.82
C ILE A 76 7.09 -16.61 3.46
N LYS A 77 7.44 -17.89 3.28
CA LYS A 77 7.89 -18.42 1.99
C LYS A 77 6.84 -18.23 0.88
N LYS A 78 5.57 -18.55 1.13
CA LYS A 78 4.50 -18.40 0.14
C LYS A 78 4.33 -16.93 -0.30
N PHE A 79 4.37 -15.98 0.63
CA PHE A 79 4.33 -14.55 0.30
C PHE A 79 5.60 -14.12 -0.45
N ASP A 80 6.77 -14.60 -0.06
CA ASP A 80 8.04 -14.31 -0.74
C ASP A 80 8.00 -14.78 -2.21
N ASP A 81 7.47 -15.97 -2.47
CA ASP A 81 7.32 -16.54 -3.82
C ASP A 81 6.31 -15.75 -4.69
N MET A 82 5.27 -15.18 -4.09
CA MET A 82 4.19 -14.46 -4.80
C MET A 82 4.43 -12.95 -4.93
N ALA A 83 5.25 -12.37 -4.07
CA ALA A 83 5.38 -10.92 -3.92
C ALA A 83 5.80 -10.22 -5.22
N SER A 84 6.77 -10.78 -5.94
CA SER A 84 7.30 -10.20 -7.18
C SER A 84 6.22 -10.13 -8.27
N ALA A 85 5.48 -11.22 -8.50
CA ALA A 85 4.43 -11.27 -9.51
C ALA A 85 3.27 -10.30 -9.19
N ILE A 86 2.87 -10.20 -7.91
CA ILE A 86 1.82 -9.28 -7.47
C ILE A 86 2.28 -7.83 -7.66
N ALA A 87 3.50 -7.49 -7.25
CA ALA A 87 4.04 -6.14 -7.37
C ALA A 87 4.23 -5.71 -8.83
N GLN A 88 4.76 -6.59 -9.69
CA GLN A 88 4.92 -6.33 -11.13
C GLN A 88 3.57 -6.08 -11.81
N LYS A 89 2.58 -6.95 -11.56
CA LYS A 89 1.23 -6.80 -12.14
C LYS A 89 0.58 -5.49 -11.71
N PHE A 90 0.70 -5.13 -10.43
CA PHE A 90 0.20 -3.86 -9.91
C PHE A 90 0.86 -2.67 -10.59
N THR A 91 2.20 -2.63 -10.62
CA THR A 91 2.99 -1.52 -11.16
C THR A 91 2.72 -1.32 -12.64
N GLU A 92 2.73 -2.39 -13.44
CA GLU A 92 2.48 -2.31 -14.88
C GLU A 92 1.04 -1.88 -15.21
N SER A 93 0.05 -2.46 -14.49
CA SER A 93 -1.35 -2.07 -14.69
C SER A 93 -1.60 -0.61 -14.28
N GLY A 94 -0.98 -0.18 -13.17
CA GLY A 94 -1.08 1.20 -12.69
C GLY A 94 -0.42 2.20 -13.63
N ARG A 95 0.77 1.87 -14.15
CA ARG A 95 1.44 2.70 -15.17
C ARG A 95 0.55 2.87 -16.41
N LYS A 96 0.06 1.76 -16.99
CA LYS A 96 -0.82 1.83 -18.18
C LYS A 96 -2.06 2.68 -17.94
N ALA A 97 -2.72 2.49 -16.80
CA ALA A 97 -3.91 3.26 -16.44
C ALA A 97 -3.61 4.75 -16.25
N THR A 98 -2.46 5.07 -15.63
CA THR A 98 -2.00 6.45 -15.43
C THR A 98 -1.62 7.10 -16.74
N ASP A 99 -0.86 6.41 -17.61
CA ASP A 99 -0.50 6.88 -18.94
C ASP A 99 -1.76 7.21 -19.77
N SER A 100 -2.72 6.29 -19.84
CA SER A 100 -3.99 6.51 -20.55
C SER A 100 -4.77 7.71 -20.01
N SER A 101 -4.88 7.82 -18.68
CA SER A 101 -5.58 8.95 -18.05
C SER A 101 -4.87 10.28 -18.30
N PHE A 102 -3.55 10.29 -18.31
CA PHE A 102 -2.77 11.50 -18.54
C PHE A 102 -2.78 11.91 -20.00
N GLN A 103 -2.67 10.95 -20.94
CA GLN A 103 -2.84 11.19 -22.37
C GLN A 103 -4.20 11.85 -22.67
N GLN A 104 -5.28 11.30 -22.08
CA GLN A 104 -6.60 11.87 -22.27
C GLN A 104 -6.72 13.28 -21.66
N ALA A 105 -6.15 13.50 -20.47
CA ALA A 105 -6.16 14.83 -19.83
C ALA A 105 -5.41 15.89 -20.67
N LEU A 106 -4.29 15.51 -21.29
CA LEU A 106 -3.53 16.37 -22.18
C LEU A 106 -4.27 16.60 -23.50
N LYS A 107 -4.87 15.57 -24.08
CA LYS A 107 -5.68 15.67 -25.31
C LYS A 107 -6.88 16.62 -25.13
N ASP A 108 -7.59 16.50 -24.00
CA ASP A 108 -8.73 17.37 -23.65
C ASP A 108 -8.28 18.85 -23.53
N ALA A 109 -7.03 19.07 -23.15
CA ALA A 109 -6.41 20.39 -23.06
C ALA A 109 -5.80 20.88 -24.41
N GLY A 110 -5.90 20.08 -25.47
CA GLY A 110 -5.40 20.40 -26.80
C GLY A 110 -3.96 19.97 -27.07
N PHE A 111 -3.41 19.06 -26.27
CA PHE A 111 -2.04 18.57 -26.40
C PHE A 111 -2.02 17.05 -26.58
N ALA A 112 -1.94 16.56 -27.80
CA ALA A 112 -1.92 15.14 -28.11
C ALA A 112 -0.49 14.57 -27.97
N VAL A 113 -0.34 13.46 -27.25
CA VAL A 113 0.95 12.78 -27.00
C VAL A 113 0.79 11.28 -27.04
N GLU A 114 1.88 10.57 -27.34
CA GLU A 114 2.01 9.13 -27.16
C GLU A 114 3.17 8.84 -26.21
N PHE A 115 2.93 7.93 -25.25
CA PHE A 115 3.94 7.56 -24.27
C PHE A 115 4.64 6.26 -24.65
N LYS A 116 5.97 6.26 -24.63
CA LYS A 116 6.83 5.08 -24.74
C LYS A 116 7.46 4.80 -23.36
N VAL A 117 7.87 3.55 -23.13
CA VAL A 117 8.59 3.22 -21.91
C VAL A 117 10.06 3.61 -22.07
N THR A 118 10.45 4.69 -21.40
CA THR A 118 11.82 5.22 -21.39
C THR A 118 12.66 4.52 -20.31
N PRO A 119 14.01 4.64 -20.36
CA PRO A 119 14.87 4.15 -19.27
C PRO A 119 14.48 4.74 -17.90
N VAL A 120 14.21 6.05 -17.83
CA VAL A 120 13.80 6.74 -16.59
C VAL A 120 12.49 6.17 -16.06
N MET A 121 11.49 5.95 -16.92
CA MET A 121 10.25 5.31 -16.53
C MET A 121 10.47 3.89 -16.01
N ARG A 122 11.37 3.14 -16.65
CA ARG A 122 11.70 1.76 -16.23
C ARG A 122 12.33 1.74 -14.85
N ASP A 123 13.27 2.65 -14.57
CA ASP A 123 13.91 2.76 -13.25
C ASP A 123 12.89 3.13 -12.16
N ALA A 124 12.00 4.08 -12.43
CA ALA A 124 10.91 4.44 -11.52
C ALA A 124 9.96 3.26 -11.22
N MET A 125 9.64 2.46 -12.26
CA MET A 125 8.85 1.24 -12.09
C MET A 125 9.57 0.18 -11.27
N ASN A 126 10.87 -0.03 -11.50
CA ASN A 126 11.67 -1.00 -10.75
C ASN A 126 11.75 -0.63 -9.27
N ALA A 127 11.95 0.65 -8.95
CA ALA A 127 11.91 1.15 -7.57
C ALA A 127 10.54 0.91 -6.91
N THR A 128 9.46 1.19 -7.64
CA THR A 128 8.09 0.94 -7.17
C THR A 128 7.84 -0.56 -6.93
N ILE A 129 8.30 -1.43 -7.82
CA ILE A 129 8.20 -2.89 -7.66
C ILE A 129 8.95 -3.33 -6.39
N ALA A 130 10.18 -2.87 -6.20
CA ALA A 130 11.00 -3.22 -5.03
C ALA A 130 10.32 -2.80 -3.70
N GLU A 131 9.78 -1.58 -3.63
CA GLU A 131 9.03 -1.11 -2.46
C GLU A 131 7.81 -2.01 -2.20
N ASN A 132 7.03 -2.31 -3.23
CA ASN A 132 5.83 -3.14 -3.09
C ASN A 132 6.15 -4.59 -2.71
N VAL A 133 7.21 -5.18 -3.25
CA VAL A 133 7.71 -6.51 -2.84
C VAL A 133 8.03 -6.50 -1.35
N SER A 134 8.74 -5.49 -0.85
CA SER A 134 9.08 -5.36 0.56
C SER A 134 7.83 -5.25 1.44
N LEU A 135 6.85 -4.43 1.04
CA LEU A 135 5.59 -4.27 1.75
C LEU A 135 4.79 -5.57 1.83
N ILE A 136 4.66 -6.31 0.72
CA ILE A 136 3.95 -7.60 0.66
C ILE A 136 4.64 -8.61 1.61
N LYS A 137 5.96 -8.75 1.54
CA LYS A 137 6.75 -9.66 2.37
C LYS A 137 6.68 -9.33 3.86
N SER A 138 6.42 -8.09 4.23
CA SER A 138 6.28 -7.68 5.63
C SER A 138 4.98 -8.16 6.29
N ILE A 139 3.94 -8.48 5.49
CA ILE A 139 2.62 -8.88 6.00
C ILE A 139 2.69 -10.19 6.80
N PRO A 140 3.18 -11.32 6.25
CA PRO A 140 3.20 -12.58 6.97
C PRO A 140 4.18 -12.57 8.14
N ARG A 141 5.28 -11.82 8.05
CA ARG A 141 6.26 -11.69 9.15
C ARG A 141 5.63 -11.05 10.37
N GLN A 142 4.96 -9.92 10.17
CA GLN A 142 4.28 -9.24 11.25
C GLN A 142 3.11 -10.08 11.81
N TYR A 143 2.31 -10.68 10.92
CA TYR A 143 1.20 -11.53 11.33
C TYR A 143 1.67 -12.72 12.18
N SER A 144 2.70 -13.44 11.75
CA SER A 144 3.22 -14.61 12.45
C SER A 144 3.77 -14.26 13.85
N MET A 145 4.50 -13.16 13.98
CA MET A 145 4.98 -12.68 15.29
C MET A 145 3.84 -12.37 16.26
N GLU A 146 2.80 -11.70 15.77
CA GLU A 146 1.65 -11.33 16.58
C GLU A 146 0.83 -12.56 16.98
N VAL A 147 0.64 -13.51 16.06
CA VAL A 147 -0.04 -14.79 16.34
C VAL A 147 0.74 -15.59 17.37
N GLU A 148 2.08 -15.70 17.26
CA GLU A 148 2.90 -16.36 18.26
C GLU A 148 2.71 -15.72 19.65
N GLY A 149 2.71 -14.38 19.73
CA GLY A 149 2.45 -13.66 20.97
C GLY A 149 1.05 -13.92 21.57
N ILE A 150 0.01 -13.93 20.73
CA ILE A 150 -1.37 -14.23 21.16
C ILE A 150 -1.45 -15.64 21.73
N VAL A 151 -0.92 -16.62 21.01
CA VAL A 151 -0.97 -18.04 21.41
C VAL A 151 -0.19 -18.29 22.71
N MET A 152 1.03 -17.73 22.82
CA MET A 152 1.84 -17.91 24.02
C MET A 152 1.22 -17.25 25.25
N ARG A 153 0.69 -16.04 25.13
CA ARG A 153 -0.05 -15.40 26.24
C ARG A 153 -1.30 -16.18 26.61
N GLY A 154 -2.06 -16.66 25.62
CA GLY A 154 -3.22 -17.49 25.86
C GLY A 154 -2.89 -18.74 26.64
N PHE A 155 -1.78 -19.40 26.27
CA PHE A 155 -1.31 -20.61 26.96
C PHE A 155 -0.87 -20.31 28.42
N THR A 156 -0.03 -19.28 28.62
CA THR A 156 0.47 -18.92 29.97
C THR A 156 -0.61 -18.42 30.92
N GLN A 157 -1.70 -17.86 30.37
CA GLN A 157 -2.84 -17.36 31.14
C GLN A 157 -3.96 -18.39 31.32
N GLY A 158 -3.79 -19.62 30.82
CA GLY A 158 -4.82 -20.66 30.87
C GLY A 158 -6.10 -20.29 30.08
N ARG A 159 -5.98 -19.42 29.06
CA ARG A 159 -7.13 -18.98 28.27
C ARG A 159 -7.69 -20.10 27.40
N ASP A 160 -9.00 -20.09 27.23
CA ASP A 160 -9.69 -21.06 26.39
C ASP A 160 -9.43 -20.81 24.89
N LEU A 161 -9.70 -21.81 24.07
CA LEU A 161 -9.54 -21.74 22.62
C LEU A 161 -10.38 -20.61 22.00
N LYS A 162 -11.58 -20.35 22.54
CA LYS A 162 -12.47 -19.30 22.02
C LYS A 162 -11.82 -17.93 22.16
N SER A 163 -11.33 -17.59 23.35
CA SER A 163 -10.63 -16.32 23.59
C SER A 163 -9.43 -16.10 22.67
N ILE A 164 -8.67 -17.16 22.41
CA ILE A 164 -7.53 -17.08 21.47
C ILE A 164 -8.02 -16.90 20.04
N THR A 165 -9.08 -17.59 19.65
CA THR A 165 -9.68 -17.42 18.31
C THR A 165 -10.20 -16.01 18.10
N ASP A 166 -10.85 -15.41 19.09
CA ASP A 166 -11.35 -14.04 19.03
C ASP A 166 -10.20 -13.02 18.83
N ASP A 167 -9.08 -13.22 19.55
CA ASP A 167 -7.86 -12.41 19.37
C ASP A 167 -7.24 -12.59 17.96
N LEU A 168 -7.22 -13.82 17.43
CA LEU A 168 -6.74 -14.11 16.08
C LEU A 168 -7.60 -13.43 15.00
N GLN A 169 -8.93 -13.48 15.15
CA GLN A 169 -9.86 -12.80 14.24
C GLN A 169 -9.71 -11.28 14.31
N SER A 170 -9.51 -10.72 15.49
CA SER A 170 -9.18 -9.30 15.64
C SER A 170 -7.89 -8.95 14.89
N ARG A 171 -6.84 -9.78 15.03
CA ARG A 171 -5.57 -9.59 14.33
C ARG A 171 -5.70 -9.73 12.82
N TYR A 172 -6.46 -10.68 12.34
CA TYR A 172 -6.81 -10.82 10.93
C TYR A 172 -7.46 -9.55 10.38
N GLY A 173 -8.45 -8.99 11.07
CA GLY A 173 -9.09 -7.73 10.67
C GLY A 173 -8.11 -6.55 10.59
N ILE A 174 -7.15 -6.45 11.53
CA ILE A 174 -6.08 -5.44 11.48
C ILE A 174 -5.20 -5.65 10.25
N THR A 175 -4.83 -6.88 9.94
CA THR A 175 -3.96 -7.23 8.80
C THR A 175 -4.64 -6.91 7.47
N ARG A 176 -5.93 -7.19 7.32
CA ARG A 176 -6.71 -6.78 6.13
C ARG A 176 -6.80 -5.26 5.97
N ARG A 177 -7.03 -4.52 7.05
CA ARG A 177 -7.01 -3.05 7.01
C ARG A 177 -5.64 -2.50 6.59
N ARG A 178 -4.55 -3.13 7.05
CA ARG A 178 -3.20 -2.78 6.63
C ARG A 178 -3.00 -3.00 5.13
N ALA A 179 -3.42 -4.13 4.57
CA ALA A 179 -3.35 -4.41 3.13
C ALA A 179 -4.16 -3.39 2.32
N ALA A 180 -5.34 -3.00 2.79
CA ALA A 180 -6.15 -1.96 2.15
C ALA A 180 -5.44 -0.58 2.17
N ASN A 181 -4.78 -0.23 3.27
CA ASN A 181 -4.02 1.02 3.37
C ASN A 181 -2.79 1.00 2.46
N ILE A 182 -2.04 -0.11 2.41
CA ILE A 182 -0.92 -0.32 1.48
C ILE A 182 -1.40 -0.13 0.04
N SER A 183 -2.50 -0.79 -0.35
CA SER A 183 -3.01 -0.72 -1.73
C SER A 183 -3.34 0.71 -2.16
N ARG A 184 -3.99 1.47 -1.28
CA ARG A 184 -4.36 2.86 -1.54
C ARG A 184 -3.14 3.78 -1.59
N ASP A 185 -2.25 3.66 -0.62
CA ASP A 185 -1.05 4.48 -0.54
C ASP A 185 -0.16 4.26 -1.77
N GLN A 186 0.08 3.01 -2.13
CA GLN A 186 0.91 2.66 -3.27
C GLN A 186 0.26 3.04 -4.61
N ALA A 187 -1.07 2.99 -4.73
CA ALA A 187 -1.76 3.48 -5.93
C ALA A 187 -1.60 5.01 -6.11
N ASN A 188 -1.65 5.79 -5.03
CA ASN A 188 -1.38 7.23 -5.07
C ASN A 188 0.08 7.51 -5.45
N LYS A 189 1.05 6.85 -4.79
CA LYS A 189 2.48 7.00 -5.08
C LYS A 189 2.81 6.66 -6.52
N LEU A 190 2.35 5.52 -7.01
CA LEU A 190 2.58 5.09 -8.39
C LEU A 190 2.02 6.11 -9.40
N THR A 191 0.80 6.59 -9.18
CA THR A 191 0.18 7.61 -10.05
C THR A 191 0.98 8.91 -10.04
N ALA A 192 1.42 9.37 -8.86
CA ALA A 192 2.26 10.55 -8.73
C ALA A 192 3.60 10.39 -9.47
N THR A 193 4.28 9.26 -9.26
CA THR A 193 5.59 8.94 -9.87
C THR A 193 5.50 8.89 -11.39
N VAL A 194 4.52 8.15 -11.93
CA VAL A 194 4.31 8.04 -13.40
C VAL A 194 3.97 9.40 -14.01
N THR A 195 3.04 10.14 -13.39
CA THR A 195 2.64 11.47 -13.89
C THR A 195 3.81 12.46 -13.87
N GLN A 196 4.63 12.44 -12.80
CA GLN A 196 5.84 13.28 -12.72
C GLN A 196 6.82 12.94 -13.82
N ALA A 197 7.17 11.66 -13.98
CA ALA A 197 8.11 11.22 -15.02
C ALA A 197 7.64 11.66 -16.41
N ARG A 198 6.35 11.52 -16.73
CA ARG A 198 5.77 11.96 -18.00
C ARG A 198 5.81 13.47 -18.21
N ARG A 199 5.58 14.24 -17.16
CA ARG A 199 5.71 15.71 -17.23
C ARG A 199 7.13 16.13 -17.54
N VAL A 200 8.10 15.52 -16.86
CA VAL A 200 9.53 15.81 -17.10
C VAL A 200 9.93 15.44 -18.53
N GLU A 201 9.51 14.27 -19.04
CA GLU A 201 9.75 13.84 -20.42
C GLU A 201 9.17 14.79 -21.46
N LEU A 202 8.02 15.42 -21.17
CA LEU A 202 7.34 16.37 -22.07
C LEU A 202 7.78 17.83 -21.90
N GLY A 203 8.68 18.14 -20.96
CA GLY A 203 9.04 19.52 -20.61
C GLY A 203 7.91 20.31 -19.92
N LEU A 204 6.92 19.64 -19.32
CA LEU A 204 5.80 20.24 -18.63
C LEU A 204 6.13 20.39 -17.12
N PHE A 205 6.97 21.35 -16.80
CA PHE A 205 7.56 21.46 -15.46
C PHE A 205 6.66 22.13 -14.42
N GLU A 206 5.62 22.88 -14.83
CA GLU A 206 4.76 23.60 -13.89
C GLU A 206 3.49 22.81 -13.54
N ALA A 207 3.18 22.73 -12.26
CA ALA A 207 1.96 22.09 -11.76
C ALA A 207 1.32 22.89 -10.62
N GLU A 208 0.04 22.66 -10.40
CA GLU A 208 -0.77 23.23 -9.34
C GLU A 208 -1.21 22.14 -8.37
N TRP A 209 -1.02 22.35 -7.07
CA TRP A 209 -1.42 21.41 -6.02
C TRP A 209 -2.94 21.31 -5.90
N ILE A 210 -3.46 20.09 -5.85
CA ILE A 210 -4.87 19.78 -5.64
C ILE A 210 -5.03 18.92 -4.39
N HIS A 211 -5.73 19.43 -3.40
CA HIS A 211 -6.12 18.65 -2.24
C HIS A 211 -7.31 17.74 -2.58
N SER A 212 -7.26 16.48 -2.15
CA SER A 212 -8.28 15.46 -2.51
C SER A 212 -9.64 15.67 -1.85
N GLY A 213 -9.71 16.50 -0.81
CA GLY A 213 -10.91 16.62 0.04
C GLY A 213 -11.21 15.39 0.91
N GLY A 214 -10.43 14.31 0.81
CA GLY A 214 -10.64 13.05 1.52
C GLY A 214 -9.64 12.81 2.67
N GLY A 215 -10.07 11.99 3.63
CA GLY A 215 -9.27 11.60 4.80
C GLY A 215 -9.95 12.02 6.10
N LYS A 216 -9.79 11.22 7.16
CA LYS A 216 -10.33 11.55 8.49
C LYS A 216 -9.58 12.75 9.09
N GLU A 217 -8.26 12.78 8.92
CA GLU A 217 -7.37 13.79 9.46
C GLU A 217 -6.39 14.25 8.36
N PRO A 218 -6.83 15.16 7.47
CA PRO A 218 -5.96 15.68 6.44
C PRO A 218 -4.90 16.61 7.04
N ARG A 219 -3.66 16.56 6.51
CA ARG A 219 -2.63 17.51 6.89
C ARG A 219 -3.07 18.92 6.51
N GLN A 220 -3.12 19.84 7.48
CA GLN A 220 -3.60 21.21 7.27
C GLN A 220 -2.77 21.97 6.25
N SER A 221 -1.46 21.74 6.21
CA SER A 221 -0.55 22.29 5.20
C SER A 221 -0.92 21.87 3.77
N HIS A 222 -1.33 20.60 3.57
CA HIS A 222 -1.80 20.11 2.28
C HIS A 222 -3.17 20.71 1.89
N VAL A 223 -4.06 20.88 2.88
CA VAL A 223 -5.34 21.55 2.67
C VAL A 223 -5.12 23.00 2.20
N LYS A 224 -4.24 23.72 2.92
CA LYS A 224 -3.86 25.10 2.58
C LYS A 224 -3.26 25.17 1.18
N ALA A 225 -2.27 24.32 0.87
CA ALA A 225 -1.65 24.28 -0.46
C ALA A 225 -2.69 24.07 -1.58
N GLY A 226 -3.71 23.23 -1.34
CA GLY A 226 -4.80 23.01 -2.27
C GLY A 226 -5.74 24.21 -2.41
N LYS A 227 -6.10 24.87 -1.32
CA LYS A 227 -6.92 26.10 -1.32
C LYS A 227 -6.23 27.24 -2.07
N ASP A 228 -4.94 27.42 -1.80
CA ASP A 228 -4.12 28.45 -2.41
C ASP A 228 -3.71 28.11 -3.85
N ARG A 229 -4.08 26.92 -4.36
CA ARG A 229 -3.66 26.38 -5.66
C ARG A 229 -2.16 26.56 -5.87
N LYS A 230 -1.38 26.14 -4.88
CA LYS A 230 0.05 26.38 -4.83
C LYS A 230 0.73 25.78 -6.05
N LYS A 231 1.42 26.62 -6.83
CA LYS A 231 2.17 26.21 -8.00
C LYS A 231 3.56 25.74 -7.61
N PHE A 232 4.09 24.79 -8.34
CA PHE A 232 5.42 24.24 -8.10
C PHE A 232 6.04 23.65 -9.35
N ASP A 233 7.38 23.55 -9.35
CA ASP A 233 8.14 22.82 -10.37
C ASP A 233 8.13 21.33 -10.02
N VAL A 234 7.66 20.49 -10.95
CA VAL A 234 7.55 19.03 -10.75
C VAL A 234 8.91 18.32 -10.59
N ARG A 235 10.01 18.98 -10.99
CA ARG A 235 11.37 18.47 -10.84
C ARG A 235 11.89 18.60 -9.41
N VAL A 236 11.40 19.63 -8.70
CA VAL A 236 11.81 19.96 -7.34
C VAL A 236 10.78 19.52 -6.31
N GLY A 237 9.50 19.65 -6.63
CA GLY A 237 8.39 19.45 -5.70
C GLY A 237 7.85 20.76 -5.12
N CYS A 238 6.73 20.65 -4.43
CA CYS A 238 6.09 21.78 -3.74
C CYS A 238 6.68 21.94 -2.35
N LEU A 239 7.18 23.12 -2.01
CA LEU A 239 7.69 23.41 -0.66
C LEU A 239 6.51 23.48 0.32
N ILE A 240 6.39 22.49 1.22
CA ILE A 240 5.36 22.38 2.26
C ILE A 240 6.07 21.95 3.55
N ASP A 241 5.80 22.64 4.66
CA ASP A 241 6.39 22.37 5.97
C ASP A 241 7.93 22.28 5.96
N GLY A 242 8.59 23.08 5.12
CA GLY A 242 10.04 23.11 4.98
C GLY A 242 10.65 22.04 4.09
N GLU A 243 9.84 21.14 3.53
CA GLU A 243 10.27 20.06 2.64
C GLU A 243 9.68 20.19 1.22
N HIS A 244 10.47 19.79 0.24
CA HIS A 244 10.00 19.67 -1.14
C HIS A 244 9.36 18.32 -1.37
N ILE A 245 8.04 18.29 -1.56
CA ILE A 245 7.25 17.06 -1.71
C ILE A 245 6.37 17.10 -2.97
N LEU A 246 6.07 15.93 -3.49
CA LEU A 246 5.07 15.78 -4.56
C LEU A 246 3.70 15.38 -3.98
N PRO A 247 2.60 15.84 -4.60
CA PRO A 247 1.26 15.38 -4.24
C PRO A 247 1.15 13.85 -4.40
N GLY A 248 0.66 13.16 -3.38
CA GLY A 248 0.54 11.70 -3.38
C GLY A 248 1.79 10.94 -2.90
N GLN A 249 2.91 11.61 -2.64
CA GLN A 249 4.18 10.98 -2.26
C GLN A 249 4.23 10.53 -0.80
N LEU A 250 3.74 11.36 0.12
CA LEU A 250 3.78 11.03 1.56
C LEU A 250 2.79 9.93 1.91
N ILE A 251 3.09 9.18 2.98
CA ILE A 251 2.23 8.09 3.48
C ILE A 251 0.80 8.59 3.66
N ASN A 252 -0.17 7.86 3.09
CA ASN A 252 -1.59 8.18 3.11
C ASN A 252 -1.97 9.52 2.45
N CYS A 253 -1.08 10.17 1.72
CA CYS A 253 -1.41 11.37 0.96
C CYS A 253 -2.27 11.00 -0.26
N ARG A 254 -3.41 11.69 -0.42
CA ARG A 254 -4.32 11.52 -1.56
C ARG A 254 -4.36 12.75 -2.46
N CYS A 255 -3.48 13.71 -2.24
CA CYS A 255 -3.39 14.89 -3.08
C CYS A 255 -2.92 14.52 -4.49
N SER A 256 -3.30 15.33 -5.46
CA SER A 256 -2.88 15.23 -6.85
C SER A 256 -2.43 16.60 -7.35
N SER A 257 -2.14 16.73 -8.62
CA SER A 257 -1.80 18.02 -9.21
C SER A 257 -2.31 18.16 -10.63
N ARG A 258 -2.62 19.40 -11.03
CA ARG A 258 -2.90 19.77 -12.42
C ARG A 258 -1.63 20.19 -13.11
N THR A 259 -1.46 19.79 -14.36
CA THR A 259 -0.39 20.30 -15.21
C THR A 259 -0.78 21.67 -15.75
N ILE A 260 0.10 22.64 -15.63
CA ILE A 260 -0.05 23.96 -16.27
C ILE A 260 0.66 23.87 -17.61
N LEU A 261 -0.08 24.13 -18.69
CA LEU A 261 0.46 24.09 -20.04
C LEU A 261 1.15 25.41 -20.37
N PRO A 262 2.24 25.37 -21.16
CA PRO A 262 3.02 26.59 -21.47
C PRO A 262 2.36 27.54 -22.48
N PHE A 263 1.17 27.19 -22.99
CA PHE A 263 0.44 27.95 -24.01
C PHE A 263 -1.02 28.24 -23.61
#